data_49c71f23201e8db92677212f64d224e9
#
_entry.id   49c71f23201e8db92677212f64d224e9
#
_cell.length_a   1.000
_cell.length_b   1.000
_cell.length_c   1.000
_cell.angle_alpha   90.00
_cell.angle_beta   90.00
_cell.angle_gamma   90.00
#
_symmetry.space_group_name_H-M   'P 1'
#
loop_
_entity.id
_entity.type
_entity.pdbx_description
1 polymer ?
#
loop_
_entity_poly.entity_id
_entity_poly.type
_entity_poly.pdbx_seq_one_letter_code
_entity_poly.pdbx_strand_id
1 'polypeptide(L)'
;MEIRANKEVICCGGSINSPHILQLSGIGPALHLRSLGIEVLHDCAGVGENLSDHFVVRLVHKVKEALTLNQIADSIRVLPEVIKYIVRGDGALTFGVTSAMVFCDSREWLASPDLQ
;
A
#
# COMPACT_ATOMS: atom_id res chain seq x y z
N MET A 1 -1.90 6.06 30.13
CA MET A 1 -1.79 4.64 30.57
C MET A 1 -0.38 4.17 30.22
N GLU A 2 0.38 3.67 31.19
CA GLU A 2 1.73 3.10 30.97
C GLU A 2 1.61 1.58 30.98
N ILE A 3 2.22 0.92 29.99
CA ILE A 3 2.26 -0.55 29.88
C ILE A 3 3.73 -0.96 29.78
N ARG A 4 4.13 -1.96 30.58
CA ARG A 4 5.50 -2.49 30.59
C ARG A 4 5.52 -3.90 30.03
N ALA A 5 6.43 -4.14 29.10
CA ALA A 5 6.68 -5.46 28.56
C ALA A 5 7.81 -6.16 29.33
N ASN A 6 7.68 -7.47 29.61
CA ASN A 6 8.70 -8.23 30.32
C ASN A 6 9.86 -8.69 29.43
N LYS A 7 9.68 -8.71 28.11
CA LYS A 7 10.71 -9.16 27.16
C LYS A 7 10.99 -8.12 26.09
N GLU A 8 9.98 -7.80 25.28
CA GLU A 8 10.14 -6.95 24.10
C GLU A 8 8.84 -6.26 23.72
N VAL A 9 8.95 -5.22 22.89
CA VAL A 9 7.84 -4.55 22.23
C VAL A 9 8.04 -4.71 20.73
N ILE A 10 7.03 -5.25 20.03
CA ILE A 10 7.09 -5.51 18.59
C ILE A 10 6.38 -4.38 17.86
N CYS A 11 7.14 -3.63 17.03
CA CYS A 11 6.60 -2.56 16.19
C CYS A 11 6.05 -3.14 14.87
N CYS A 12 4.73 -3.06 14.67
CA CYS A 12 4.04 -3.51 13.45
C CYS A 12 3.25 -2.37 12.78
N GLY A 13 3.77 -1.14 12.80
CA GLY A 13 3.11 0.06 12.28
C GLY A 13 3.27 0.28 10.76
N GLY A 14 3.92 -0.65 10.05
CA GLY A 14 4.24 -0.50 8.63
C GLY A 14 5.45 0.40 8.37
N SER A 15 5.76 0.62 7.09
CA SER A 15 6.98 1.33 6.65
C SER A 15 7.03 2.81 7.03
N ILE A 16 5.89 3.42 7.34
CA ILE A 16 5.80 4.83 7.77
C ILE A 16 5.73 4.93 9.28
N ASN A 17 4.78 4.23 9.92
CA ASN A 17 4.55 4.42 11.35
C ASN A 17 5.59 3.74 12.24
N SER A 18 6.19 2.62 11.83
CA SER A 18 7.23 1.98 12.65
C SER A 18 8.47 2.87 12.84
N PRO A 19 9.08 3.44 11.78
CA PRO A 19 10.16 4.41 11.97
C PRO A 19 9.71 5.68 12.67
N HIS A 20 8.48 6.14 12.48
CA HIS A 20 7.93 7.29 13.21
C HIS A 20 7.87 7.04 14.72
N ILE A 21 7.39 5.87 15.15
CA ILE A 21 7.37 5.47 16.58
C ILE A 21 8.80 5.39 17.13
N LEU A 22 9.75 4.83 16.38
CA LEU A 22 11.14 4.76 16.78
C LEU A 22 11.73 6.16 16.98
N GLN A 23 11.53 7.07 16.05
CA GLN A 23 12.02 8.45 16.15
C GLN A 23 11.41 9.19 17.36
N LEU A 24 10.10 9.07 17.56
CA LEU A 24 9.43 9.64 18.76
C LEU A 24 9.93 9.04 20.06
N SER A 25 10.48 7.81 20.01
CA SER A 25 11.09 7.12 21.14
C SER A 25 12.58 7.43 21.31
N GLY A 26 13.14 8.37 20.53
CA GLY A 26 14.54 8.77 20.63
C GLY A 26 15.51 7.87 19.85
N ILE A 27 14.99 7.00 18.95
CA ILE A 27 15.80 6.11 18.10
C ILE A 27 15.71 6.57 16.65
N GLY A 28 16.80 7.11 16.11
CA GLY A 28 16.84 7.65 14.75
C GLY A 28 18.06 8.54 14.51
N PRO A 29 18.07 9.28 13.38
CA PRO A 29 19.17 10.20 13.06
C PRO A 29 19.31 11.29 14.12
N ALA A 30 20.45 11.30 14.84
CA ALA A 30 20.65 12.13 16.02
C ALA A 30 20.47 13.64 15.74
N LEU A 31 20.97 14.11 14.60
CA LEU A 31 20.83 15.54 14.23
C LEU A 31 19.36 15.92 14.01
N HIS A 32 18.62 15.06 13.35
CA HIS A 32 17.19 15.28 13.11
C HIS A 32 16.39 15.27 14.42
N LEU A 33 16.60 14.29 15.28
CA LEU A 33 15.91 14.17 16.56
C LEU A 33 16.19 15.39 17.45
N ARG A 34 17.45 15.82 17.54
CA ARG A 34 17.81 17.04 18.30
C ARG A 34 17.17 18.30 17.75
N SER A 35 17.05 18.44 16.44
CA SER A 35 16.40 19.61 15.83
C SER A 35 14.92 19.71 16.18
N LEU A 36 14.29 18.58 16.52
CA LEU A 36 12.89 18.49 16.97
C LEU A 36 12.73 18.53 18.49
N GLY A 37 13.83 18.68 19.24
CA GLY A 37 13.81 18.67 20.71
C GLY A 37 13.61 17.29 21.34
N ILE A 38 13.81 16.22 20.54
CA ILE A 38 13.68 14.83 21.02
C ILE A 38 15.03 14.36 21.57
N GLU A 39 15.01 13.82 22.78
CA GLU A 39 16.19 13.20 23.39
C GLU A 39 16.64 11.99 22.58
N VAL A 40 17.94 11.94 22.26
CA VAL A 40 18.52 10.85 21.47
C VAL A 40 18.92 9.71 22.41
N LEU A 41 18.17 8.64 22.37
CA LEU A 41 18.49 7.40 23.08
C LEU A 41 19.46 6.53 22.28
N HIS A 42 19.27 6.47 20.95
CA HIS A 42 20.13 5.70 20.07
C HIS A 42 20.24 6.38 18.70
N ASP A 43 21.47 6.68 18.28
CA ASP A 43 21.72 7.24 16.95
C ASP A 43 21.67 6.13 15.89
N CYS A 44 20.66 6.16 15.06
CA CYS A 44 20.43 5.19 13.99
C CYS A 44 20.03 5.93 12.70
N ALA A 45 21.01 6.22 11.86
CA ALA A 45 20.84 7.06 10.67
C ALA A 45 19.85 6.47 9.63
N GLY A 46 19.64 5.13 9.65
CA GLY A 46 18.74 4.47 8.70
C GLY A 46 17.24 4.52 9.06
N VAL A 47 16.90 4.96 10.26
CA VAL A 47 15.50 5.02 10.71
C VAL A 47 14.77 6.17 10.02
N GLY A 48 13.79 5.83 9.21
CA GLY A 48 13.00 6.80 8.43
C GLY A 48 13.61 7.16 7.07
N GLU A 49 14.73 6.52 6.72
CA GLU A 49 15.40 6.70 5.43
C GLU A 49 15.14 5.55 4.47
N ASN A 50 15.50 5.73 3.20
CA ASN A 50 15.45 4.71 2.14
C ASN A 50 14.04 4.13 1.88
N LEU A 51 12.99 4.92 2.08
CA LEU A 51 11.65 4.51 1.69
C LEU A 51 11.60 4.29 0.17
N SER A 52 11.16 3.11 -0.23
CA SER A 52 10.90 2.78 -1.63
C SER A 52 9.42 2.44 -1.79
N ASP A 53 8.82 2.97 -2.85
CA ASP A 53 7.43 2.67 -3.21
C ASP A 53 7.30 2.56 -4.73
N HIS A 54 6.23 1.92 -5.19
CA HIS A 54 5.93 1.82 -6.61
C HIS A 54 5.45 3.15 -7.17
N PHE A 55 6.12 3.64 -8.21
CA PHE A 55 5.60 4.76 -8.98
C PHE A 55 4.48 4.28 -9.90
N VAL A 56 3.26 4.78 -9.71
CA VAL A 56 2.08 4.36 -10.45
C VAL A 56 1.45 5.52 -11.19
N VAL A 57 1.25 5.35 -12.49
CA VAL A 57 0.44 6.24 -13.31
C VAL A 57 -0.84 5.50 -13.72
N ARG A 58 -2.00 6.03 -13.34
CA ARG A 58 -3.29 5.43 -13.72
C ARG A 58 -3.73 5.94 -15.08
N LEU A 59 -3.83 5.05 -16.04
CA LEU A 59 -4.44 5.30 -17.34
C LEU A 59 -5.89 4.79 -17.30
N VAL A 60 -6.84 5.68 -17.57
CA VAL A 60 -8.27 5.34 -17.57
C VAL A 60 -8.83 5.54 -18.97
N HIS A 61 -9.34 4.48 -19.53
CA HIS A 61 -9.98 4.50 -20.86
C HIS A 61 -11.48 4.21 -20.74
N LYS A 62 -12.28 5.00 -21.46
CA LYS A 62 -13.70 4.71 -21.61
C LYS A 62 -13.89 3.62 -22.66
N VAL A 63 -14.39 2.46 -22.24
CA VAL A 63 -14.64 1.32 -23.12
C VAL A 63 -16.01 1.47 -23.76
N LYS A 64 -16.11 1.23 -25.08
CA LYS A 64 -17.36 1.13 -25.84
C LYS A 64 -17.69 -0.34 -26.08
N GLU A 65 -18.97 -0.67 -26.15
CA GLU A 65 -19.49 -2.00 -26.53
C GLU A 65 -19.09 -3.15 -25.59
N ALA A 66 -18.64 -2.85 -24.36
CA ALA A 66 -18.36 -3.84 -23.33
C ALA A 66 -19.00 -3.43 -22.01
N LEU A 67 -19.54 -4.42 -21.30
CA LEU A 67 -20.06 -4.23 -19.95
C LEU A 67 -18.90 -4.15 -18.95
N THR A 68 -18.77 -3.01 -18.30
CA THR A 68 -17.70 -2.77 -17.29
C THR A 68 -18.23 -2.99 -15.88
N LEU A 69 -17.33 -3.28 -14.94
CA LEU A 69 -17.67 -3.41 -13.52
C LEU A 69 -18.32 -2.14 -12.96
N ASN A 70 -17.87 -0.96 -13.40
CA ASN A 70 -18.49 0.31 -12.99
C ASN A 70 -19.95 0.41 -13.44
N GLN A 71 -20.27 -0.01 -14.66
CA GLN A 71 -21.65 -0.02 -15.14
C GLN A 71 -22.54 -1.04 -14.40
N ILE A 72 -21.96 -2.11 -13.89
CA ILE A 72 -22.67 -3.05 -13.02
C ILE A 72 -22.90 -2.41 -11.66
N ALA A 73 -21.87 -1.83 -11.05
CA ALA A 73 -21.92 -1.23 -9.72
C ALA A 73 -22.90 -0.04 -9.64
N ASP A 74 -22.94 0.79 -10.68
CA ASP A 74 -23.79 1.99 -10.74
C ASP A 74 -25.22 1.70 -11.22
N SER A 75 -25.63 0.44 -11.29
CA SER A 75 -26.95 0.07 -11.83
C SER A 75 -27.64 -0.99 -10.95
N ILE A 76 -28.95 -1.20 -11.20
CA ILE A 76 -29.73 -2.26 -10.58
C ILE A 76 -29.14 -3.67 -10.82
N ARG A 77 -28.25 -3.79 -11.80
CA ARG A 77 -27.53 -5.04 -12.12
C ARG A 77 -26.60 -5.51 -11.01
N VAL A 78 -26.27 -4.65 -10.05
CA VAL A 78 -25.49 -5.04 -8.87
C VAL A 78 -26.24 -6.05 -7.98
N LEU A 79 -27.56 -5.97 -7.92
CA LEU A 79 -28.37 -6.86 -7.04
C LEU A 79 -28.19 -8.35 -7.33
N PRO A 80 -28.31 -8.85 -8.58
CA PRO A 80 -28.04 -10.25 -8.86
C PRO A 80 -26.59 -10.65 -8.60
N GLU A 81 -25.64 -9.75 -8.76
CA GLU A 81 -24.22 -10.03 -8.44
C GLU A 81 -23.99 -10.14 -6.92
N VAL A 82 -24.66 -9.34 -6.10
CA VAL A 82 -24.66 -9.47 -4.64
C VAL A 82 -25.25 -10.82 -4.22
N ILE A 83 -26.36 -11.23 -4.80
CA ILE A 83 -26.98 -12.53 -4.52
C ILE A 83 -26.05 -13.68 -4.91
N LYS A 84 -25.44 -13.63 -6.09
CA LYS A 84 -24.44 -14.64 -6.52
C LYS A 84 -23.28 -14.73 -5.54
N TYR A 85 -22.75 -13.58 -5.10
CA TYR A 85 -21.65 -13.53 -4.15
C TYR A 85 -22.01 -14.17 -2.81
N ILE A 86 -23.19 -13.85 -2.27
CA ILE A 86 -23.64 -14.41 -0.97
C ILE A 86 -23.94 -15.91 -1.06
N VAL A 87 -24.58 -16.36 -2.14
CA VAL A 87 -25.06 -17.75 -2.26
C VAL A 87 -23.98 -18.70 -2.78
N ARG A 88 -23.12 -18.22 -3.69
CA ARG A 88 -22.14 -19.06 -4.41
C ARG A 88 -20.69 -18.66 -4.21
N GLY A 89 -20.42 -17.45 -3.67
CA GLY A 89 -19.06 -16.92 -3.58
C GLY A 89 -18.45 -16.60 -4.95
N ASP A 90 -19.27 -16.32 -5.96
CA ASP A 90 -18.85 -16.01 -7.32
C ASP A 90 -19.44 -14.68 -7.84
N GLY A 91 -19.14 -14.32 -9.08
CA GLY A 91 -19.69 -13.14 -9.75
C GLY A 91 -18.76 -11.91 -9.73
N ALA A 92 -19.29 -10.77 -10.20
CA ALA A 92 -18.54 -9.54 -10.39
C ALA A 92 -17.88 -9.01 -9.09
N LEU A 93 -18.43 -9.32 -7.92
CA LEU A 93 -17.90 -8.89 -6.62
C LEU A 93 -16.68 -9.71 -6.14
N THR A 94 -16.33 -10.79 -6.82
CA THR A 94 -15.11 -11.56 -6.53
C THR A 94 -13.87 -11.01 -7.22
N PHE A 95 -14.04 -10.13 -8.21
CA PHE A 95 -12.93 -9.50 -8.91
C PHE A 95 -12.31 -8.40 -8.04
N GLY A 96 -10.98 -8.42 -7.94
CA GLY A 96 -10.23 -7.31 -7.37
C GLY A 96 -10.30 -6.04 -8.24
N VAL A 97 -9.79 -4.95 -7.71
CA VAL A 97 -9.74 -3.65 -8.42
C VAL A 97 -8.97 -3.74 -9.75
N THR A 98 -8.03 -4.69 -9.82
CA THR A 98 -7.20 -4.94 -11.02
C THR A 98 -7.43 -6.38 -11.48
N SER A 99 -8.06 -6.54 -12.64
CA SER A 99 -8.34 -7.86 -13.22
C SER A 99 -7.23 -8.39 -14.12
N ALA A 100 -6.32 -7.52 -14.55
CA ALA A 100 -5.16 -7.88 -15.36
C ALA A 100 -3.97 -6.99 -14.99
N MET A 101 -2.79 -7.54 -15.09
CA MET A 101 -1.51 -6.87 -14.85
C MET A 101 -0.64 -7.09 -16.08
N VAL A 102 -0.01 -6.04 -16.57
CA VAL A 102 0.86 -6.09 -17.74
C VAL A 102 2.24 -5.61 -17.33
N PHE A 103 3.24 -6.42 -17.62
CA PHE A 103 4.63 -6.02 -17.50
C PHE A 103 5.15 -5.73 -18.91
N CYS A 104 5.74 -4.57 -19.11
CA CYS A 104 6.28 -4.18 -20.40
C CYS A 104 7.57 -3.39 -20.25
N ASP A 105 8.31 -3.34 -21.34
CA ASP A 105 9.55 -2.58 -21.41
C ASP A 105 9.25 -1.17 -21.92
N SER A 106 9.77 -0.14 -21.25
CA SER A 106 9.69 1.25 -21.74
C SER A 106 10.58 1.49 -22.97
N ARG A 107 11.56 0.62 -23.18
CA ARG A 107 12.56 0.68 -24.26
C ARG A 107 12.92 -0.73 -24.71
N GLU A 108 13.28 -0.88 -25.97
CA GLU A 108 13.86 -2.14 -26.48
C GLU A 108 15.15 -2.50 -25.73
N TRP A 109 15.42 -3.78 -25.60
CA TRP A 109 16.66 -4.36 -25.05
C TRP A 109 16.86 -4.23 -23.53
N LEU A 110 15.82 -4.06 -22.77
CA LEU A 110 15.90 -4.20 -21.31
C LEU A 110 16.05 -5.67 -20.91
N ALA A 111 16.81 -5.94 -19.86
CA ALA A 111 16.99 -7.29 -19.31
C ALA A 111 15.72 -7.82 -18.60
N SER A 112 14.83 -6.91 -18.19
CA SER A 112 13.53 -7.21 -17.56
C SER A 112 12.60 -6.03 -17.75
N PRO A 113 11.26 -6.25 -17.73
CA PRO A 113 10.28 -5.18 -17.76
C PRO A 113 10.51 -4.16 -16.65
N ASP A 114 10.42 -2.89 -16.99
CA ASP A 114 10.56 -1.75 -16.07
C ASP A 114 9.24 -0.99 -15.86
N LEU A 115 8.18 -1.41 -16.55
CA LEU A 115 6.82 -0.92 -16.37
C LEU A 115 5.88 -2.07 -15.96
N GLN A 116 4.96 -1.74 -15.06
CA GLN A 116 3.94 -2.65 -14.53
C GLN A 116 2.56 -1.99 -14.55
#